data_eaf7bc354e28b74dbf570c1c537cb322
#
_entry.id   eaf7bc354e28b74dbf570c1c537cb322
#
_cell.length_a   1.000
_cell.length_b   1.000
_cell.length_c   1.000
_cell.angle_alpha   90.00
_cell.angle_beta   90.00
_cell.angle_gamma   90.00
#
_symmetry.space_group_name_H-M   'P 1'
#
loop_
_entity.id
_entity.type
_entity.pdbx_description
1 polymer ?
#
loop_
_entity_poly.entity_id
_entity_poly.type
_entity_poly.pdbx_seq_one_letter_code
_entity_poly.pdbx_strand_id
1 'polypeptide(L)'
;GDVYKRQVFTKVAREMSVAVKEGGADPDTNGKLRDCIAKAKAANMPNENIERCIKKAAGSEDKNSYEEMVYEGYGPNGVAVIIESLTDNRNRTAGDLRHYFDKCGGNLGQNGCVSYLFTKKGQIVIDNSEGELDEEKVMEDCFDAGAEDVDFDEDTIEVYTGVNELREVREALEKKGYTFLSAEPAYIPSTYTALPEDAADKMTRLMDLLDDCDDVQGFWHNWEM
;
A
#
# COMPACT_ATOMS: atom_id res chain seq x y z
N GLY A 1 11.48 -12.89 6.24
CA GLY A 1 12.92 -12.99 6.14
C GLY A 1 13.53 -12.05 5.12
N ASP A 2 14.72 -12.38 4.68
CA ASP A 2 15.50 -11.56 3.74
C ASP A 2 14.82 -11.42 2.38
N VAL A 3 14.12 -12.45 1.92
CA VAL A 3 13.37 -12.42 0.64
C VAL A 3 12.24 -11.39 0.71
N TYR A 4 11.50 -11.40 1.80
CA TYR A 4 10.41 -10.44 2.02
C TYR A 4 10.94 -8.99 2.04
N LYS A 5 12.00 -8.74 2.77
CA LYS A 5 12.64 -7.41 2.83
C LYS A 5 13.08 -6.95 1.45
N ARG A 6 13.68 -7.85 0.67
CA ARG A 6 14.14 -7.53 -0.68
C ARG A 6 12.98 -7.12 -1.58
N GLN A 7 11.85 -7.84 -1.51
CA GLN A 7 10.65 -7.54 -2.29
C GLN A 7 10.07 -6.19 -1.92
N VAL A 8 9.93 -5.90 -0.63
CA VAL A 8 9.42 -4.60 -0.15
C VAL A 8 10.35 -3.47 -0.61
N PHE A 9 11.66 -3.64 -0.48
CA PHE A 9 12.63 -2.62 -0.87
C PHE A 9 12.60 -2.37 -2.37
N THR A 10 12.45 -3.41 -3.19
CA THR A 10 12.31 -3.27 -4.64
C THR A 10 11.07 -2.44 -5.01
N LYS A 11 9.94 -2.71 -4.37
CA LYS A 11 8.69 -1.98 -4.62
C LYS A 11 8.81 -0.51 -4.21
N VAL A 12 9.38 -0.24 -3.05
CA VAL A 12 9.60 1.14 -2.58
C VAL A 12 10.59 1.88 -3.48
N ALA A 13 11.64 1.21 -3.94
CA ALA A 13 12.61 1.82 -4.85
C ALA A 13 11.97 2.26 -6.17
N ARG A 14 11.02 1.50 -6.70
CA ARG A 14 10.25 1.88 -7.90
C ARG A 14 9.44 3.14 -7.65
N GLU A 15 8.74 3.20 -6.52
CA GLU A 15 7.94 4.38 -6.14
C GLU A 15 8.84 5.62 -5.99
N MET A 16 10.01 5.47 -5.39
CA MET A 16 10.98 6.57 -5.27
C MET A 16 11.46 7.05 -6.63
N SER A 17 11.74 6.13 -7.54
CA SER A 17 12.16 6.48 -8.90
C SER A 17 11.12 7.36 -9.58
N VAL A 18 9.85 6.99 -9.50
CA VAL A 18 8.75 7.78 -10.07
C VAL A 18 8.64 9.15 -9.39
N ALA A 19 8.69 9.18 -8.06
CA ALA A 19 8.57 10.42 -7.31
C ALA A 19 9.69 11.41 -7.62
N VAL A 20 10.94 10.94 -7.72
CA VAL A 20 12.09 11.78 -8.03
C VAL A 20 12.02 12.32 -9.46
N LYS A 21 11.61 11.48 -10.42
CA LYS A 21 11.49 11.91 -11.82
C LYS A 21 10.38 12.95 -12.02
N GLU A 22 9.32 12.86 -11.23
CA GLU A 22 8.20 13.81 -11.31
C GLU A 22 8.47 15.13 -10.61
N GLY A 23 9.10 15.11 -9.44
CA GLY A 23 9.20 16.26 -8.56
C GLY A 23 10.60 16.64 -8.07
N GLY A 24 11.62 15.90 -8.49
CA GLY A 24 13.01 16.17 -8.08
C GLY A 24 13.45 15.41 -6.83
N ALA A 25 14.75 15.50 -6.54
CA ALA A 25 15.41 14.73 -5.49
C ALA A 25 15.37 15.38 -4.10
N ASP A 26 14.80 16.58 -3.99
CA ASP A 26 14.71 17.29 -2.72
C ASP A 26 13.41 16.96 -2.00
N PRO A 27 13.46 16.24 -0.86
CA PRO A 27 12.24 15.93 -0.10
C PRO A 27 11.46 17.16 0.37
N ASP A 28 12.15 18.27 0.65
CA ASP A 28 11.49 19.47 1.16
C ASP A 28 10.53 20.08 0.14
N THR A 29 10.80 19.90 -1.15
CA THR A 29 9.96 20.41 -2.23
C THR A 29 9.17 19.34 -2.95
N ASN A 30 9.30 18.08 -2.56
CA ASN A 30 8.64 16.94 -3.20
C ASN A 30 7.88 16.11 -2.18
N GLY A 31 6.57 16.39 -2.04
CA GLY A 31 5.70 15.69 -1.10
C GLY A 31 5.56 14.20 -1.38
N LYS A 32 5.49 13.82 -2.66
CA LYS A 32 5.41 12.41 -3.06
C LYS A 32 6.67 11.65 -2.65
N LEU A 33 7.83 12.30 -2.74
CA LEU A 33 9.09 11.72 -2.28
C LEU A 33 9.09 11.55 -0.75
N ARG A 34 8.56 12.52 0.00
CA ARG A 34 8.41 12.38 1.45
C ARG A 34 7.54 11.18 1.82
N ASP A 35 6.47 10.92 1.07
CA ASP A 35 5.61 9.74 1.28
C ASP A 35 6.39 8.45 1.06
N CYS A 36 7.19 8.38 0.02
CA CYS A 36 8.04 7.22 -0.28
C CYS A 36 9.09 6.99 0.80
N ILE A 37 9.71 8.07 1.29
CA ILE A 37 10.70 7.98 2.37
C ILE A 37 10.05 7.47 3.65
N ALA A 38 8.86 7.96 3.99
CA ALA A 38 8.11 7.49 5.16
C ALA A 38 7.78 5.99 5.04
N LYS A 39 7.37 5.56 3.87
CA LYS A 39 7.08 4.14 3.59
C LYS A 39 8.34 3.28 3.72
N ALA A 40 9.46 3.76 3.20
CA ALA A 40 10.75 3.08 3.30
C ALA A 40 11.19 2.91 4.76
N LYS A 41 11.07 3.97 5.55
CA LYS A 41 11.43 3.94 6.97
C LYS A 41 10.51 3.01 7.75
N ALA A 42 9.22 3.00 7.46
CA ALA A 42 8.26 2.09 8.09
C ALA A 42 8.60 0.62 7.77
N ALA A 43 9.17 0.35 6.60
CA ALA A 43 9.65 -0.98 6.20
C ALA A 43 11.06 -1.28 6.70
N ASN A 44 11.63 -0.42 7.52
CA ASN A 44 12.99 -0.55 8.08
C ASN A 44 14.10 -0.54 7.02
N MET A 45 13.90 0.19 5.93
CA MET A 45 14.95 0.41 4.93
C MET A 45 16.04 1.31 5.53
N PRO A 46 17.32 0.89 5.50
CA PRO A 46 18.39 1.74 6.00
C PRO A 46 18.50 3.08 5.26
N ASN A 47 18.87 4.13 5.97
CA ASN A 47 19.00 5.47 5.38
C ASN A 47 19.94 5.49 4.18
N GLU A 48 21.04 4.73 4.23
CA GLU A 48 21.96 4.60 3.10
C GLU A 48 21.29 4.08 1.84
N ASN A 49 20.38 3.11 2.00
CA ASN A 49 19.64 2.55 0.87
C ASN A 49 18.66 3.57 0.30
N ILE A 50 17.99 4.33 1.17
CA ILE A 50 17.07 5.39 0.77
C ILE A 50 17.82 6.45 -0.06
N GLU A 51 18.93 6.94 0.46
CA GLU A 51 19.76 7.94 -0.23
C GLU A 51 20.29 7.43 -1.56
N ARG A 52 20.70 6.16 -1.61
CA ARG A 52 21.18 5.54 -2.84
C ARG A 52 20.08 5.46 -3.90
N CYS A 53 18.85 5.10 -3.50
CA CYS A 53 17.70 5.06 -4.41
C CYS A 53 17.37 6.42 -4.98
N ILE A 54 17.37 7.46 -4.13
CA ILE A 54 17.12 8.84 -4.56
C ILE A 54 18.18 9.30 -5.54
N LYS A 55 19.45 9.08 -5.21
CA LYS A 55 20.59 9.47 -6.04
C LYS A 55 20.57 8.79 -7.41
N LYS A 56 20.26 7.48 -7.43
CA LYS A 56 20.13 6.72 -8.66
C LYS A 56 19.00 7.26 -9.54
N ALA A 57 17.86 7.54 -8.94
CA ALA A 57 16.70 8.06 -9.66
C ALA A 57 16.94 9.46 -10.23
N ALA A 58 17.75 10.28 -9.54
CA ALA A 58 18.11 11.62 -9.99
C ALA A 58 19.19 11.61 -11.09
N GLY A 59 19.88 10.48 -11.27
CA GLY A 59 20.95 10.36 -12.26
C GLY A 59 20.43 10.29 -13.69
N SER A 60 21.21 10.85 -14.63
CA SER A 60 20.86 10.85 -16.05
C SER A 60 20.91 9.45 -16.69
N GLU A 61 21.53 8.51 -16.03
CA GLU A 61 21.66 7.13 -16.53
C GLU A 61 20.48 6.23 -16.19
N ASP A 62 19.61 6.67 -15.26
CA ASP A 62 18.41 5.90 -14.91
C ASP A 62 17.37 6.07 -16.00
N LYS A 63 17.20 5.00 -16.78
CA LYS A 63 16.26 4.95 -17.90
C LYS A 63 14.96 4.24 -17.53
N ASN A 64 14.79 3.86 -16.27
CA ASN A 64 13.58 3.19 -15.84
C ASN A 64 12.37 4.10 -16.00
N SER A 65 11.34 3.60 -16.64
CA SER A 65 10.08 4.31 -16.83
C SER A 65 8.95 3.38 -16.41
N TYR A 66 8.33 3.73 -15.30
CA TYR A 66 7.22 2.95 -14.76
C TYR A 66 5.92 3.69 -14.95
N GLU A 67 4.87 2.95 -15.30
CA GLU A 67 3.51 3.49 -15.38
C GLU A 67 2.60 2.84 -14.34
N GLU A 68 1.66 3.61 -13.83
CA GLU A 68 0.68 3.15 -12.87
C GLU A 68 -0.49 2.51 -13.60
N MET A 69 -0.89 1.31 -13.15
CA MET A 69 -2.03 0.59 -13.69
C MET A 69 -2.86 0.03 -12.54
N VAL A 70 -4.16 0.09 -12.68
CA VAL A 70 -5.09 -0.52 -11.72
C VAL A 70 -5.77 -1.69 -12.40
N TYR A 71 -5.79 -2.83 -11.72
CA TYR A 71 -6.46 -4.04 -12.19
C TYR A 71 -7.53 -4.44 -11.18
N GLU A 72 -8.60 -5.03 -11.69
CA GLU A 72 -9.73 -5.47 -10.88
C GLU A 72 -10.11 -6.89 -11.27
N GLY A 73 -10.50 -7.68 -10.30
CA GLY A 73 -10.89 -9.05 -10.57
C GLY A 73 -11.56 -9.71 -9.38
N TYR A 74 -11.82 -10.99 -9.56
CA TYR A 74 -12.45 -11.83 -8.55
C TYR A 74 -11.49 -12.95 -8.17
N GLY A 75 -11.25 -13.10 -6.87
CA GLY A 75 -10.58 -14.27 -6.31
C GLY A 75 -11.56 -15.45 -6.22
N PRO A 76 -11.17 -16.53 -5.54
CA PRO A 76 -12.05 -17.69 -5.40
C PRO A 76 -13.38 -17.31 -4.75
N ASN A 77 -14.46 -17.91 -5.21
CA ASN A 77 -15.82 -17.70 -4.73
C ASN A 77 -16.29 -16.23 -4.80
N GLY A 78 -15.74 -15.45 -5.73
CA GLY A 78 -16.21 -14.10 -5.98
C GLY A 78 -15.70 -13.04 -5.03
N VAL A 79 -14.62 -13.28 -4.30
CA VAL A 79 -13.96 -12.23 -3.50
C VAL A 79 -13.48 -11.13 -4.44
N ALA A 80 -13.90 -9.90 -4.18
CA ALA A 80 -13.47 -8.76 -4.98
C ALA A 80 -12.02 -8.38 -4.66
N VAL A 81 -11.22 -8.10 -5.69
CA VAL A 81 -9.81 -7.75 -5.54
C VAL A 81 -9.49 -6.55 -6.43
N ILE A 82 -8.84 -5.54 -5.83
CA ILE A 82 -8.28 -4.39 -6.56
C ILE A 82 -6.76 -4.45 -6.41
N ILE A 83 -6.04 -4.19 -7.50
CA ILE A 83 -4.58 -4.24 -7.53
C ILE A 83 -4.06 -2.94 -8.12
N GLU A 84 -3.15 -2.27 -7.38
CA GLU A 84 -2.37 -1.18 -7.94
C GLU A 84 -1.00 -1.70 -8.34
N SER A 85 -0.61 -1.43 -9.57
CA SER A 85 0.68 -1.86 -10.12
C SER A 85 1.51 -0.67 -10.57
N LEU A 86 2.82 -0.88 -10.60
CA LEU A 86 3.78 0.07 -11.12
C LEU A 86 4.75 -0.75 -11.98
N THR A 87 4.65 -0.60 -13.29
CA THR A 87 5.30 -1.52 -14.23
C THR A 87 5.96 -0.80 -15.39
N ASP A 88 7.06 -1.36 -15.86
CA ASP A 88 7.70 -0.97 -17.11
C ASP A 88 7.25 -1.82 -18.30
N ASN A 89 6.35 -2.79 -18.08
CA ASN A 89 5.84 -3.67 -19.12
C ASN A 89 4.39 -4.11 -18.81
N ARG A 90 3.43 -3.38 -19.37
CA ARG A 90 1.99 -3.61 -19.19
C ARG A 90 1.56 -5.02 -19.57
N ASN A 91 2.09 -5.52 -20.67
CA ASN A 91 1.70 -6.83 -21.19
C ASN A 91 2.15 -7.95 -20.26
N ARG A 92 3.36 -7.83 -19.73
CA ARG A 92 3.88 -8.78 -18.74
C ARG A 92 3.00 -8.80 -17.51
N THR A 93 2.70 -7.63 -16.95
CA THR A 93 1.89 -7.50 -15.73
C THR A 93 0.50 -8.09 -15.93
N ALA A 94 -0.18 -7.73 -17.02
CA ALA A 94 -1.51 -8.25 -17.32
C ALA A 94 -1.50 -9.78 -17.46
N GLY A 95 -0.49 -10.32 -18.14
CA GLY A 95 -0.33 -11.77 -18.33
C GLY A 95 -0.07 -12.50 -17.02
N ASP A 96 0.82 -11.96 -16.19
CA ASP A 96 1.15 -12.53 -14.89
C ASP A 96 -0.07 -12.54 -13.97
N LEU A 97 -0.78 -11.42 -13.87
CA LEU A 97 -1.97 -11.32 -13.02
C LEU A 97 -3.07 -12.26 -13.48
N ARG A 98 -3.32 -12.33 -14.79
CA ARG A 98 -4.31 -13.24 -15.34
C ARG A 98 -3.97 -14.69 -14.97
N HIS A 99 -2.72 -15.06 -15.08
CA HIS A 99 -2.24 -16.40 -14.69
C HIS A 99 -2.45 -16.67 -13.20
N TYR A 100 -2.14 -15.72 -12.33
CA TYR A 100 -2.31 -15.89 -10.88
C TYR A 100 -3.78 -16.09 -10.50
N PHE A 101 -4.67 -15.27 -11.06
CA PHE A 101 -6.10 -15.40 -10.80
C PHE A 101 -6.64 -16.74 -11.30
N ASP A 102 -6.31 -17.13 -12.53
CA ASP A 102 -6.75 -18.40 -13.11
C ASP A 102 -6.28 -19.60 -12.27
N LYS A 103 -5.03 -19.56 -11.84
CA LYS A 103 -4.44 -20.62 -11.03
C LYS A 103 -5.11 -20.78 -9.65
N CYS A 104 -5.62 -19.69 -9.10
CA CYS A 104 -6.22 -19.68 -7.77
C CYS A 104 -7.77 -19.72 -7.77
N GLY A 105 -8.38 -20.09 -8.88
CA GLY A 105 -9.83 -20.27 -8.97
C GLY A 105 -10.63 -18.98 -9.09
N GLY A 106 -9.98 -17.91 -9.50
CA GLY A 106 -10.63 -16.64 -9.77
C GLY A 106 -10.53 -16.25 -11.23
N ASN A 107 -10.75 -14.98 -11.51
CA ASN A 107 -10.54 -14.43 -12.86
C ASN A 107 -10.26 -12.94 -12.78
N LEU A 108 -9.32 -12.48 -13.59
CA LEU A 108 -9.07 -11.06 -13.80
C LEU A 108 -10.19 -10.48 -14.66
N GLY A 109 -10.82 -9.41 -14.20
CA GLY A 109 -11.94 -8.78 -14.88
C GLY A 109 -11.55 -7.49 -15.59
N GLN A 110 -12.57 -6.75 -16.01
CA GLN A 110 -12.41 -5.45 -16.65
C GLN A 110 -12.46 -4.34 -15.59
N ASN A 111 -11.90 -3.19 -15.92
CA ASN A 111 -11.95 -2.02 -15.05
C ASN A 111 -13.41 -1.67 -14.73
N GLY A 112 -13.67 -1.41 -13.45
CA GLY A 112 -15.00 -1.10 -12.95
C GLY A 112 -15.78 -2.29 -12.44
N CYS A 113 -15.28 -3.52 -12.61
CA CYS A 113 -16.04 -4.71 -12.21
C CYS A 113 -16.20 -4.87 -10.70
N VAL A 114 -15.27 -4.34 -9.89
CA VAL A 114 -15.34 -4.40 -8.42
C VAL A 114 -15.11 -3.07 -7.72
N SER A 115 -14.61 -2.04 -8.42
CA SER A 115 -14.23 -0.77 -7.79
C SER A 115 -15.39 -0.09 -7.04
N TYR A 116 -16.63 -0.31 -7.48
CA TYR A 116 -17.82 0.26 -6.81
C TYR A 116 -18.03 -0.31 -5.40
N LEU A 117 -17.40 -1.44 -5.07
CA LEU A 117 -17.47 -2.05 -3.74
C LEU A 117 -16.50 -1.43 -2.74
N PHE A 118 -15.62 -0.55 -3.19
CA PHE A 118 -14.55 0.01 -2.38
C PHE A 118 -14.60 1.53 -2.37
N THR A 119 -14.11 2.11 -1.28
CA THR A 119 -13.87 3.55 -1.18
C THR A 119 -12.39 3.77 -0.92
N LYS A 120 -11.74 4.59 -1.73
CA LYS A 120 -10.32 4.90 -1.54
C LYS A 120 -10.18 5.93 -0.42
N LYS A 121 -9.37 5.61 0.59
CA LYS A 121 -9.10 6.45 1.76
C LYS A 121 -7.60 6.50 2.02
N GLY A 122 -7.15 7.48 2.79
CA GLY A 122 -5.86 7.39 3.45
C GLY A 122 -5.99 6.51 4.69
N GLN A 123 -5.02 5.65 4.93
CA GLN A 123 -5.01 4.78 6.09
C GLN A 123 -3.64 4.85 6.78
N ILE A 124 -3.64 5.23 8.04
CA ILE A 124 -2.45 5.25 8.88
C ILE A 124 -2.64 4.17 9.94
N VAL A 125 -1.67 3.27 10.06
CA VAL A 125 -1.70 2.21 11.07
C VAL A 125 -0.63 2.51 12.12
N ILE A 126 -1.08 2.73 13.35
CA ILE A 126 -0.21 3.01 14.49
C ILE A 126 -0.04 1.71 15.27
N ASP A 127 1.21 1.40 15.63
CA ASP A 127 1.53 0.25 16.46
C ASP A 127 1.13 0.52 17.92
N ASN A 128 0.26 -0.30 18.46
CA ASN A 128 -0.15 -0.27 19.87
C ASN A 128 -0.02 -1.65 20.51
N SER A 129 0.91 -2.47 20.02
CA SER A 129 1.11 -3.84 20.52
C SER A 129 1.50 -3.87 21.99
N GLU A 130 2.11 -2.81 22.51
CA GLU A 130 2.47 -2.70 23.91
C GLU A 130 1.35 -2.13 24.79
N GLY A 131 0.27 -1.66 24.18
CA GLY A 131 -0.91 -1.16 24.90
C GLY A 131 -0.68 0.11 25.70
N GLU A 132 0.37 0.87 25.39
CA GLU A 132 0.76 2.06 26.15
C GLU A 132 0.05 3.35 25.74
N LEU A 133 -0.63 3.36 24.61
CA LEU A 133 -1.28 4.55 24.09
C LEU A 133 -2.67 4.75 24.74
N ASP A 134 -2.92 5.97 25.21
CA ASP A 134 -4.22 6.36 25.75
C ASP A 134 -5.19 6.66 24.61
N GLU A 135 -6.30 5.92 24.54
CA GLU A 135 -7.28 6.06 23.47
C GLU A 135 -7.85 7.47 23.33
N GLU A 136 -8.18 8.13 24.42
CA GLU A 136 -8.73 9.50 24.39
C GLU A 136 -7.72 10.49 23.80
N LYS A 137 -6.47 10.36 24.20
CA LYS A 137 -5.39 11.22 23.71
C LYS A 137 -5.14 10.99 22.22
N VAL A 138 -5.12 9.72 21.79
CA VAL A 138 -4.93 9.37 20.38
C VAL A 138 -6.08 9.91 19.52
N MET A 139 -7.33 9.76 19.98
CA MET A 139 -8.50 10.30 19.26
C MET A 139 -8.38 11.81 19.11
N GLU A 140 -8.06 12.51 20.20
CA GLU A 140 -7.89 13.96 20.16
C GLU A 140 -6.81 14.37 19.15
N ASP A 141 -5.63 13.75 19.23
CA ASP A 141 -4.51 14.05 18.35
C ASP A 141 -4.85 13.76 16.86
N CYS A 142 -5.53 12.65 16.60
CA CYS A 142 -5.90 12.28 15.24
C CYS A 142 -6.94 13.23 14.63
N PHE A 143 -7.98 13.58 15.38
CA PHE A 143 -9.00 14.51 14.87
C PHE A 143 -8.44 15.93 14.74
N ASP A 144 -7.58 16.37 15.64
CA ASP A 144 -6.88 17.66 15.51
C ASP A 144 -5.99 17.70 14.27
N ALA A 145 -5.40 16.56 13.90
CA ALA A 145 -4.58 16.44 12.71
C ALA A 145 -5.39 16.43 11.41
N GLY A 146 -6.71 16.20 11.48
CA GLY A 146 -7.60 16.17 10.32
C GLY A 146 -8.10 14.80 9.92
N ALA A 147 -7.98 13.79 10.79
CA ALA A 147 -8.52 12.46 10.53
C ALA A 147 -10.05 12.47 10.45
N GLU A 148 -10.60 11.58 9.63
CA GLU A 148 -12.04 11.39 9.51
C GLU A 148 -12.58 10.37 10.49
N ASP A 149 -11.79 9.34 10.81
CA ASP A 149 -12.20 8.25 11.68
C ASP A 149 -10.98 7.58 12.31
N VAL A 150 -11.19 6.94 13.46
CA VAL A 150 -10.15 6.21 14.19
C VAL A 150 -10.77 4.93 14.74
N ASP A 151 -10.17 3.79 14.37
CA ASP A 151 -10.58 2.47 14.86
C ASP A 151 -9.49 1.89 15.77
N PHE A 152 -9.90 1.44 16.95
CA PHE A 152 -9.00 0.80 17.90
C PHE A 152 -9.15 -0.72 17.78
N ASP A 153 -8.06 -1.37 17.41
CA ASP A 153 -7.97 -2.82 17.40
C ASP A 153 -7.07 -3.27 18.56
N GLU A 154 -6.89 -4.57 18.70
CA GLU A 154 -6.13 -5.13 19.83
C GLU A 154 -4.69 -4.61 19.88
N ASP A 155 -3.97 -4.68 18.77
CA ASP A 155 -2.56 -4.34 18.67
C ASP A 155 -2.26 -3.12 17.81
N THR A 156 -3.28 -2.55 17.17
CA THR A 156 -3.10 -1.44 16.24
C THR A 156 -4.20 -0.41 16.41
N ILE A 157 -3.89 0.81 15.96
CA ILE A 157 -4.87 1.88 15.83
C ILE A 157 -4.89 2.26 14.35
N GLU A 158 -6.05 2.19 13.72
CA GLU A 158 -6.23 2.54 12.32
C GLU A 158 -6.86 3.92 12.20
N VAL A 159 -6.16 4.83 11.54
CA VAL A 159 -6.59 6.21 11.33
C VAL A 159 -6.94 6.39 9.86
N TYR A 160 -8.16 6.84 9.60
CA TYR A 160 -8.65 7.06 8.24
C TYR A 160 -8.72 8.53 7.90
N THR A 161 -8.30 8.87 6.70
CA THR A 161 -8.27 10.24 6.18
C THR A 161 -8.84 10.27 4.78
N GLY A 162 -9.12 11.46 4.26
CA GLY A 162 -9.26 11.62 2.82
C GLY A 162 -7.93 11.31 2.14
N VAL A 163 -7.95 10.87 0.90
CA VAL A 163 -6.73 10.54 0.16
C VAL A 163 -5.79 11.74 0.05
N ASN A 164 -6.36 12.92 -0.20
CA ASN A 164 -5.59 14.15 -0.38
C ASN A 164 -5.05 14.71 0.94
N GLU A 165 -5.65 14.34 2.06
CA GLU A 165 -5.27 14.80 3.40
C GLU A 165 -4.29 13.86 4.12
N LEU A 166 -4.02 12.69 3.54
CA LEU A 166 -3.19 11.65 4.16
C LEU A 166 -1.81 12.17 4.59
N ARG A 167 -1.10 12.85 3.71
CA ARG A 167 0.24 13.36 4.00
C ARG A 167 0.22 14.37 5.14
N GLU A 168 -0.72 15.29 5.11
CA GLU A 168 -0.88 16.31 6.12
C GLU A 168 -1.15 15.70 7.50
N VAL A 169 -2.07 14.74 7.56
CA VAL A 169 -2.40 14.04 8.80
C VAL A 169 -1.19 13.25 9.31
N ARG A 170 -0.53 12.51 8.44
CA ARG A 170 0.68 11.75 8.79
C ARG A 170 1.75 12.66 9.40
N GLU A 171 2.07 13.77 8.72
CA GLU A 171 3.11 14.68 9.17
C GLU A 171 2.76 15.36 10.49
N ALA A 172 1.48 15.69 10.69
CA ALA A 172 1.02 16.25 11.97
C ALA A 172 1.17 15.25 13.12
N LEU A 173 0.86 13.98 12.88
CA LEU A 173 1.01 12.92 13.88
C LEU A 173 2.49 12.61 14.16
N GLU A 174 3.34 12.65 13.14
CA GLU A 174 4.78 12.48 13.32
C GLU A 174 5.37 13.55 14.26
N LYS A 175 4.91 14.79 14.12
CA LYS A 175 5.35 15.90 14.99
C LYS A 175 4.92 15.70 16.43
N LYS A 176 3.85 14.95 16.66
CA LYS A 176 3.38 14.61 18.01
C LYS A 176 4.05 13.37 18.59
N GLY A 177 4.98 12.77 17.85
CA GLY A 177 5.78 11.64 18.29
C GLY A 177 5.23 10.26 17.96
N TYR A 178 4.18 10.17 17.15
CA TYR A 178 3.66 8.86 16.73
C TYR A 178 4.56 8.20 15.71
N THR A 179 4.64 6.88 15.79
CA THR A 179 5.32 6.03 14.81
C THR A 179 4.31 5.12 14.13
N PHE A 180 4.54 4.82 12.86
CA PHE A 180 3.57 4.11 12.03
C PHE A 180 4.12 2.80 11.50
N LEU A 181 3.25 1.77 11.46
CA LEU A 181 3.51 0.55 10.71
C LEU A 181 3.30 0.80 9.22
N SER A 182 2.33 1.66 8.88
CA SER A 182 2.08 2.07 7.50
C SER A 182 1.32 3.39 7.47
N ALA A 183 1.42 4.11 6.36
CA ALA A 183 0.66 5.33 6.10
C ALA A 183 0.53 5.48 4.57
N GLU A 184 -0.53 4.93 4.01
CA GLU A 184 -0.72 4.85 2.56
C GLU A 184 -2.19 4.86 2.18
N PRO A 185 -2.50 5.19 0.91
CA PRO A 185 -3.88 5.02 0.43
C PRO A 185 -4.28 3.55 0.49
N ALA A 186 -5.55 3.30 0.76
CA ALA A 186 -6.12 1.96 0.81
C ALA A 186 -7.53 1.98 0.23
N TYR A 187 -7.93 0.87 -0.37
CA TYR A 187 -9.30 0.68 -0.83
C TYR A 187 -10.06 -0.08 0.25
N ILE A 188 -11.06 0.56 0.83
CA ILE A 188 -11.83 0.04 1.95
C ILE A 188 -13.14 -0.55 1.43
N PRO A 189 -13.40 -1.85 1.63
CA PRO A 189 -14.62 -2.47 1.11
C PRO A 189 -15.85 -2.07 1.93
N SER A 190 -17.00 -1.97 1.26
CA SER A 190 -18.29 -1.71 1.90
C SER A 190 -18.98 -2.99 2.35
N THR A 191 -18.63 -4.13 1.74
CA THR A 191 -19.18 -5.44 2.08
C THR A 191 -18.07 -6.48 2.07
N TYR A 192 -18.27 -7.57 2.80
CA TYR A 192 -17.29 -8.64 2.94
C TYR A 192 -17.86 -9.97 2.48
N THR A 193 -16.98 -10.84 2.00
CA THR A 193 -17.32 -12.18 1.53
C THR A 193 -16.57 -13.22 2.36
N ALA A 194 -17.31 -14.11 3.01
CA ALA A 194 -16.73 -15.25 3.74
C ALA A 194 -16.35 -16.36 2.76
N LEU A 195 -15.28 -17.08 3.08
CA LEU A 195 -14.81 -18.20 2.25
C LEU A 195 -14.79 -19.51 3.04
N PRO A 196 -15.21 -20.63 2.42
CA PRO A 196 -14.95 -21.94 3.00
C PRO A 196 -13.44 -22.24 2.96
N GLU A 197 -13.01 -23.23 3.74
CA GLU A 197 -11.58 -23.52 3.96
C GLU A 197 -10.79 -23.73 2.66
N ASP A 198 -11.33 -24.49 1.71
CA ASP A 198 -10.64 -24.75 0.45
C ASP A 198 -10.46 -23.49 -0.40
N ALA A 199 -11.47 -22.63 -0.42
CA ALA A 199 -11.37 -21.34 -1.10
C ALA A 199 -10.46 -20.37 -0.36
N ALA A 200 -10.44 -20.41 0.97
CA ALA A 200 -9.53 -19.60 1.79
C ALA A 200 -8.07 -19.93 1.48
N ASP A 201 -7.73 -21.20 1.31
CA ASP A 201 -6.39 -21.63 0.94
C ASP A 201 -5.99 -21.07 -0.43
N LYS A 202 -6.89 -21.11 -1.39
CA LYS A 202 -6.66 -20.56 -2.72
C LYS A 202 -6.48 -19.04 -2.68
N MET A 203 -7.28 -18.35 -1.85
CA MET A 203 -7.18 -16.90 -1.70
C MET A 203 -5.85 -16.51 -1.05
N THR A 204 -5.41 -17.24 -0.03
CA THR A 204 -4.10 -17.02 0.59
C THR A 204 -2.98 -17.18 -0.44
N ARG A 205 -3.07 -18.19 -1.30
CA ARG A 205 -2.08 -18.40 -2.36
C ARG A 205 -2.08 -17.24 -3.36
N LEU A 206 -3.26 -16.74 -3.74
CA LEU A 206 -3.35 -15.57 -4.62
C LEU A 206 -2.67 -14.36 -3.99
N MET A 207 -2.93 -14.10 -2.71
CA MET A 207 -2.33 -13.00 -1.98
C MET A 207 -0.80 -13.12 -1.95
N ASP A 208 -0.27 -14.33 -1.72
CA ASP A 208 1.17 -14.58 -1.73
C ASP A 208 1.79 -14.31 -3.11
N LEU A 209 1.12 -14.75 -4.17
CA LEU A 209 1.58 -14.50 -5.55
C LEU A 209 1.60 -12.99 -5.86
N LEU A 210 0.61 -12.25 -5.40
CA LEU A 210 0.56 -10.80 -5.58
C LEU A 210 1.66 -10.10 -4.78
N ASP A 211 1.91 -10.52 -3.55
CA ASP A 211 2.99 -9.97 -2.72
C ASP A 211 4.36 -10.23 -3.35
N ASP A 212 4.55 -11.38 -3.98
CA ASP A 212 5.82 -11.78 -4.61
C ASP A 212 6.04 -11.10 -5.96
N CYS A 213 5.02 -10.50 -6.54
CA CYS A 213 5.11 -9.86 -7.85
C CYS A 213 5.67 -8.44 -7.72
N ASP A 214 6.83 -8.18 -8.31
CA ASP A 214 7.48 -6.87 -8.24
C ASP A 214 6.65 -5.75 -8.88
N ASP A 215 5.81 -6.06 -9.84
CA ASP A 215 4.95 -5.09 -10.52
C ASP A 215 3.76 -4.65 -9.65
N VAL A 216 3.38 -5.42 -8.63
CA VAL A 216 2.26 -5.12 -7.74
C VAL A 216 2.73 -4.27 -6.58
N GLN A 217 2.22 -3.04 -6.46
CA GLN A 217 2.54 -2.14 -5.36
C GLN A 217 1.66 -2.38 -4.15
N GLY A 218 0.41 -2.70 -4.38
CA GLY A 218 -0.54 -3.03 -3.32
C GLY A 218 -1.76 -3.70 -3.88
N PHE A 219 -2.49 -4.40 -3.03
CA PHE A 219 -3.77 -4.99 -3.40
C PHE A 219 -4.71 -4.98 -2.20
N TRP A 220 -5.99 -4.93 -2.47
CA TRP A 220 -7.05 -4.88 -1.47
C TRP A 220 -8.15 -5.83 -1.88
N HIS A 221 -8.84 -6.38 -0.91
CA HIS A 221 -9.90 -7.36 -1.15
C HIS A 221 -11.00 -7.23 -0.11
N ASN A 222 -12.11 -7.90 -0.36
CA ASN A 222 -13.24 -7.92 0.57
C ASN A 222 -13.48 -9.30 1.22
N TRP A 223 -12.43 -10.11 1.30
CA TRP A 223 -12.51 -11.37 2.04
C TRP A 223 -12.66 -11.08 3.54
N GLU A 224 -13.68 -11.68 4.15
CA GLU A 224 -13.90 -11.63 5.59
C GLU A 224 -12.97 -12.63 6.28
N MET A 225 -11.87 -12.13 6.78
CA MET A 225 -10.81 -12.94 7.40
C MET A 225 -11.09 -13.19 8.87
#